data_e33070329d9bd89348aaad49df115153
#
_entry.id   e33070329d9bd89348aaad49df115153
#
_cell.length_a   1.000
_cell.length_b   1.000
_cell.length_c   1.000
_cell.angle_alpha   90.00
_cell.angle_beta   90.00
_cell.angle_gamma   90.00
#
_symmetry.space_group_name_H-M   'P 1'
#
loop_
_entity.id
_entity.type
_entity.pdbx_description
1 polymer ?
#
loop_
_entity_poly.entity_id
_entity_poly.type
_entity_poly.pdbx_seq_one_letter_code
_entity_poly.pdbx_strand_id
1 'polypeptide(L)'
;KKSLYGLRIAPKLWAKTCIDGFKKLGFVQSEFDPCLLYRKGMIVVLYVDDAGIGAANPKDIDRLIDELHGLGFELQKEGDFTEFLGIKFEHRKDGSIELTQRGLIDKILAATNMVDCKPNTLPASTPLGSDPDGAPSSESWNYPSIVGMLLYLSTNTRCDIAFAVSQVARFSANPKQSHATAVKSIVRYLQRTKEQGMIIRPTGKMDLDLYVDADFCGLFKKEADSNADSVRSRTGY
;
A
#
# COMPACT_ATOMS: atom_id res chain seq x y z
N LYS A 1 -21.49 0.48 28.49
CA LYS A 1 -20.99 1.86 28.21
C LYS A 1 -20.32 1.84 26.85
N LYS A 2 -20.75 2.72 25.93
CA LYS A 2 -20.12 2.87 24.59
C LYS A 2 -18.90 3.79 24.70
N SER A 3 -17.86 3.54 23.91
CA SER A 3 -16.70 4.44 23.80
C SER A 3 -17.11 5.72 23.06
N LEU A 4 -16.54 6.87 23.48
CA LEU A 4 -16.73 8.13 22.75
C LEU A 4 -15.77 8.19 21.57
N TYR A 5 -16.26 8.70 20.44
CA TYR A 5 -15.45 8.98 19.26
C TYR A 5 -14.34 9.98 19.59
N GLY A 6 -13.12 9.75 19.08
CA GLY A 6 -11.96 10.60 19.35
C GLY A 6 -11.09 10.20 20.55
N LEU A 7 -11.52 9.27 21.40
CA LEU A 7 -10.65 8.72 22.43
C LEU A 7 -9.57 7.82 21.84
N ARG A 8 -8.34 7.92 22.34
CA ARG A 8 -7.20 7.07 21.89
C ARG A 8 -7.47 5.56 21.99
N ILE A 9 -8.33 5.12 22.90
CA ILE A 9 -8.69 3.72 23.11
C ILE A 9 -9.86 3.26 22.21
N ALA A 10 -10.62 4.19 21.61
CA ALA A 10 -11.82 3.87 20.84
C ALA A 10 -11.57 2.90 19.68
N PRO A 11 -10.53 3.06 18.84
CA PRO A 11 -10.25 2.12 17.76
C PRO A 11 -9.99 0.70 18.25
N LYS A 12 -9.24 0.55 19.36
CA LYS A 12 -8.98 -0.78 19.96
C LYS A 12 -10.24 -1.44 20.49
N LEU A 13 -11.13 -0.68 21.13
CA LEU A 13 -12.40 -1.19 21.65
C LEU A 13 -13.35 -1.57 20.51
N TRP A 14 -13.38 -0.77 19.44
CA TRP A 14 -14.15 -1.07 18.23
C TRP A 14 -13.67 -2.36 17.58
N ALA A 15 -12.37 -2.46 17.27
CA ALA A 15 -11.79 -3.66 16.68
C ALA A 15 -12.10 -4.91 17.49
N LYS A 16 -11.96 -4.84 18.83
CA LYS A 16 -12.34 -5.94 19.72
C LYS A 16 -13.80 -6.30 19.59
N THR A 17 -14.70 -5.32 19.64
CA THR A 17 -16.16 -5.54 19.54
C THR A 17 -16.53 -6.19 18.21
N CYS A 18 -15.93 -5.71 17.12
CA CYS A 18 -16.13 -6.25 15.78
C CYS A 18 -15.67 -7.71 15.69
N ILE A 19 -14.43 -7.99 16.09
CA ILE A 19 -13.84 -9.35 16.09
C ILE A 19 -14.66 -10.30 16.97
N ASP A 20 -15.06 -9.87 18.17
CA ASP A 20 -15.89 -10.68 19.09
C ASP A 20 -17.28 -10.98 18.48
N GLY A 21 -17.84 -10.04 17.70
CA GLY A 21 -19.06 -10.24 16.94
C GLY A 21 -18.92 -11.35 15.89
N PHE A 22 -17.88 -11.28 15.06
CA PHE A 22 -17.59 -12.32 14.08
C PHE A 22 -17.30 -13.69 14.71
N LYS A 23 -16.57 -13.72 15.85
CA LYS A 23 -16.32 -14.97 16.58
C LYS A 23 -17.60 -15.64 17.08
N LYS A 24 -18.59 -14.87 17.53
CA LYS A 24 -19.92 -15.41 17.91
C LYS A 24 -20.65 -16.06 16.73
N LEU A 25 -20.37 -15.63 15.52
CA LEU A 25 -20.90 -16.20 14.27
C LEU A 25 -20.04 -17.34 13.70
N GLY A 26 -19.09 -17.86 14.50
CA GLY A 26 -18.25 -18.99 14.12
C GLY A 26 -17.06 -18.67 13.23
N PHE A 27 -16.65 -17.38 13.12
CA PHE A 27 -15.41 -17.02 12.47
C PHE A 27 -14.21 -17.27 13.38
N VAL A 28 -13.11 -17.69 12.77
CA VAL A 28 -11.80 -17.83 13.39
C VAL A 28 -10.94 -16.65 12.94
N GLN A 29 -10.27 -16.01 13.89
CA GLN A 29 -9.32 -14.94 13.60
C GLN A 29 -7.97 -15.58 13.20
N SER A 30 -7.33 -15.05 12.16
CA SER A 30 -6.00 -15.49 11.75
C SER A 30 -4.95 -15.21 12.83
N GLU A 31 -4.01 -16.13 13.00
CA GLU A 31 -2.87 -15.97 13.90
C GLU A 31 -1.81 -15.02 13.31
N PHE A 32 -1.77 -14.87 11.98
CA PHE A 32 -0.78 -14.06 11.28
C PHE A 32 -1.25 -12.62 11.05
N ASP A 33 -2.54 -12.42 10.78
CA ASP A 33 -3.12 -11.10 10.58
C ASP A 33 -4.40 -10.98 11.43
N PRO A 34 -4.38 -10.14 12.48
CA PRO A 34 -5.54 -9.96 13.35
C PRO A 34 -6.76 -9.33 12.65
N CYS A 35 -6.58 -8.74 11.47
CA CYS A 35 -7.68 -8.16 10.68
C CYS A 35 -8.33 -9.19 9.75
N LEU A 36 -7.74 -10.38 9.59
CA LEU A 36 -8.26 -11.46 8.77
C LEU A 36 -9.06 -12.45 9.61
N LEU A 37 -10.32 -12.67 9.22
CA LEU A 37 -11.19 -13.67 9.82
C LEU A 37 -11.72 -14.61 8.75
N TYR A 38 -11.94 -15.86 9.10
CA TYR A 38 -12.46 -16.84 8.16
C TYR A 38 -13.38 -17.84 8.84
N ARG A 39 -14.35 -18.35 8.10
CA ARG A 39 -15.14 -19.55 8.39
C ARG A 39 -15.31 -20.33 7.10
N LYS A 40 -15.82 -21.59 7.16
CA LYS A 40 -15.97 -22.43 5.97
C LYS A 40 -16.65 -21.68 4.82
N GLY A 41 -15.94 -21.51 3.71
CA GLY A 41 -16.44 -20.85 2.50
C GLY A 41 -16.51 -19.32 2.55
N MET A 42 -16.00 -18.68 3.60
CA MET A 42 -16.02 -17.22 3.74
C MET A 42 -14.72 -16.67 4.30
N ILE A 43 -14.33 -15.50 3.83
CA ILE A 43 -13.19 -14.71 4.32
C ILE A 43 -13.67 -13.29 4.56
N VAL A 44 -13.21 -12.68 5.66
CA VAL A 44 -13.49 -11.28 6.02
C VAL A 44 -12.17 -10.59 6.32
N VAL A 45 -11.93 -9.44 5.71
CA VAL A 45 -10.80 -8.56 6.00
C VAL A 45 -11.35 -7.27 6.58
N LEU A 46 -10.90 -6.90 7.78
CA LEU A 46 -11.36 -5.71 8.50
C LEU A 46 -10.34 -4.59 8.41
N TYR A 47 -10.80 -3.37 8.19
CA TYR A 47 -9.98 -2.18 8.31
C TYR A 47 -10.80 -1.06 8.95
N VAL A 48 -10.61 -0.86 10.24
CA VAL A 48 -11.35 0.11 11.06
C VAL A 48 -12.86 -0.10 10.91
N ASP A 49 -13.54 0.73 10.10
CA ASP A 49 -14.99 0.69 9.86
C ASP A 49 -15.35 -0.07 8.58
N ASP A 50 -14.36 -0.34 7.72
CA ASP A 50 -14.56 -1.03 6.45
C ASP A 50 -14.34 -2.54 6.59
N ALA A 51 -15.13 -3.34 5.87
CA ALA A 51 -14.98 -4.79 5.79
C ALA A 51 -15.08 -5.28 4.34
N GLY A 52 -14.02 -5.97 3.89
CA GLY A 52 -14.05 -6.75 2.66
C GLY A 52 -14.53 -8.17 2.94
N ILE A 53 -15.58 -8.64 2.25
CA ILE A 53 -16.15 -9.97 2.47
C ILE A 53 -16.09 -10.77 1.17
N GLY A 54 -15.43 -11.92 1.20
CA GLY A 54 -15.41 -12.91 0.13
C GLY A 54 -16.17 -14.16 0.55
N ALA A 55 -17.02 -14.69 -0.32
CA ALA A 55 -17.74 -15.93 -0.08
C ALA A 55 -17.78 -16.81 -1.33
N ALA A 56 -17.77 -18.13 -1.15
CA ALA A 56 -17.96 -19.09 -2.24
C ALA A 56 -19.37 -19.01 -2.85
N ASN A 57 -20.37 -18.62 -2.04
CA ASN A 57 -21.72 -18.37 -2.49
C ASN A 57 -22.14 -16.95 -2.08
N PRO A 58 -22.51 -16.07 -3.03
CA PRO A 58 -22.90 -14.69 -2.73
C PRO A 58 -24.07 -14.56 -1.72
N LYS A 59 -24.99 -15.53 -1.69
CA LYS A 59 -26.09 -15.53 -0.73
C LYS A 59 -25.64 -15.66 0.74
N ASP A 60 -24.44 -16.20 0.97
CA ASP A 60 -23.90 -16.32 2.32
C ASP A 60 -23.44 -14.96 2.87
N ILE A 61 -23.11 -14.00 1.98
CA ILE A 61 -22.83 -12.62 2.37
C ILE A 61 -24.08 -11.95 2.93
N ASP A 62 -25.22 -12.10 2.24
CA ASP A 62 -26.49 -11.51 2.70
C ASP A 62 -26.89 -12.09 4.07
N ARG A 63 -26.77 -13.43 4.25
CA ARG A 63 -27.00 -14.08 5.54
C ARG A 63 -26.08 -13.55 6.65
N LEU A 64 -24.81 -13.36 6.34
CA LEU A 64 -23.85 -12.83 7.31
C LEU A 64 -24.23 -11.41 7.74
N ILE A 65 -24.69 -10.57 6.80
CA ILE A 65 -25.16 -9.22 7.11
C ILE A 65 -26.36 -9.28 8.06
N ASP A 66 -27.34 -10.16 7.81
CA ASP A 66 -28.50 -10.36 8.67
C ASP A 66 -28.08 -10.87 10.07
N GLU A 67 -27.12 -11.82 10.13
CA GLU A 67 -26.56 -12.32 11.39
C GLU A 67 -25.88 -11.20 12.21
N LEU A 68 -25.14 -10.31 11.55
CA LEU A 68 -24.48 -9.16 12.19
C LEU A 68 -25.49 -8.11 12.66
N HIS A 69 -26.55 -7.83 11.87
CA HIS A 69 -27.65 -6.98 12.30
C HIS A 69 -28.34 -7.54 13.57
N GLY A 70 -28.52 -8.87 13.64
CA GLY A 70 -29.04 -9.55 14.82
C GLY A 70 -28.16 -9.39 16.07
N LEU A 71 -26.85 -9.13 15.90
CA LEU A 71 -25.93 -8.80 17.00
C LEU A 71 -25.86 -7.29 17.31
N GLY A 72 -26.64 -6.47 16.60
CA GLY A 72 -26.70 -5.02 16.80
C GLY A 72 -25.64 -4.20 16.06
N PHE A 73 -25.00 -4.78 15.04
CA PHE A 73 -24.15 -4.01 14.14
C PHE A 73 -25.01 -3.31 13.07
N GLU A 74 -24.80 -2.03 12.88
CA GLU A 74 -25.38 -1.27 11.79
C GLU A 74 -24.40 -1.30 10.60
N LEU A 75 -24.75 -2.03 9.54
CA LEU A 75 -23.92 -2.22 8.37
C LEU A 75 -24.61 -1.68 7.13
N GLN A 76 -23.84 -1.06 6.25
CA GLN A 76 -24.28 -0.65 4.93
C GLN A 76 -23.54 -1.51 3.89
N LYS A 77 -24.31 -2.17 2.99
CA LYS A 77 -23.73 -2.93 1.86
C LYS A 77 -23.45 -1.97 0.73
N GLU A 78 -22.18 -1.81 0.37
CA GLU A 78 -21.75 -0.91 -0.72
C GLU A 78 -21.80 -1.57 -2.11
N GLY A 79 -22.10 -2.86 -2.20
CA GLY A 79 -22.19 -3.61 -3.44
C GLY A 79 -20.96 -4.47 -3.73
N ASP A 80 -20.60 -4.59 -5.01
CA ASP A 80 -19.45 -5.40 -5.45
C ASP A 80 -18.12 -4.81 -4.96
N PHE A 81 -17.17 -5.70 -4.69
CA PHE A 81 -15.83 -5.33 -4.21
C PHE A 81 -15.01 -4.72 -5.36
N THR A 82 -15.22 -3.42 -5.60
CA THR A 82 -14.58 -2.66 -6.68
C THR A 82 -13.50 -1.71 -6.21
N GLU A 83 -13.51 -1.34 -4.91
CA GLU A 83 -12.48 -0.50 -4.31
C GLU A 83 -12.32 -0.85 -2.83
N PHE A 84 -11.07 -0.91 -2.35
CA PHE A 84 -10.76 -1.07 -0.94
C PHE A 84 -9.44 -0.36 -0.61
N LEU A 85 -9.44 0.49 0.41
CA LEU A 85 -8.27 1.26 0.86
C LEU A 85 -7.60 2.08 -0.27
N GLY A 86 -8.40 2.63 -1.18
CA GLY A 86 -7.91 3.41 -2.32
C GLY A 86 -7.24 2.59 -3.42
N ILE A 87 -7.44 1.28 -3.41
CA ILE A 87 -7.06 0.36 -4.48
C ILE A 87 -8.33 -0.04 -5.22
N LYS A 88 -8.37 0.18 -6.53
CA LYS A 88 -9.44 -0.28 -7.40
C LYS A 88 -9.19 -1.69 -7.88
N PHE A 89 -10.25 -2.49 -7.95
CA PHE A 89 -10.27 -3.87 -8.40
C PHE A 89 -11.12 -3.95 -9.68
N GLU A 90 -10.50 -4.23 -10.80
CA GLU A 90 -11.20 -4.40 -12.08
C GLU A 90 -11.15 -5.87 -12.50
N HIS A 91 -12.32 -6.54 -12.50
CA HIS A 91 -12.46 -7.92 -12.95
C HIS A 91 -12.46 -7.95 -14.48
N ARG A 92 -11.52 -8.67 -15.07
CA ARG A 92 -11.40 -8.83 -16.51
C ARG A 92 -12.16 -10.07 -16.99
N LYS A 93 -12.50 -10.10 -18.29
CA LYS A 93 -13.26 -11.21 -18.91
C LYS A 93 -12.51 -12.55 -18.87
N ASP A 94 -11.20 -12.54 -18.78
CA ASP A 94 -10.34 -13.73 -18.66
C ASP A 94 -10.22 -14.26 -17.22
N GLY A 95 -10.95 -13.67 -16.27
CA GLY A 95 -10.91 -14.03 -14.86
C GLY A 95 -9.74 -13.41 -14.09
N SER A 96 -8.87 -12.63 -14.73
CA SER A 96 -7.84 -11.87 -14.02
C SER A 96 -8.42 -10.64 -13.35
N ILE A 97 -7.71 -10.15 -12.32
CA ILE A 97 -8.09 -8.95 -11.57
C ILE A 97 -6.97 -7.93 -11.72
N GLU A 98 -7.31 -6.74 -12.18
CA GLU A 98 -6.38 -5.62 -12.21
C GLU A 98 -6.56 -4.72 -10.98
N LEU A 99 -5.46 -4.43 -10.30
CA LEU A 99 -5.39 -3.54 -9.14
C LEU A 99 -4.73 -2.24 -9.55
N THR A 100 -5.42 -1.10 -9.36
CA THR A 100 -4.89 0.22 -9.71
C THR A 100 -5.08 1.22 -8.59
N GLN A 101 -4.23 2.26 -8.56
CA GLN A 101 -4.33 3.38 -7.63
C GLN A 101 -4.21 4.73 -8.37
N ARG A 102 -4.96 4.89 -9.45
CA ARG A 102 -4.95 6.11 -10.30
C ARG A 102 -5.19 7.38 -9.48
N GLY A 103 -6.17 7.35 -8.56
CA GLY A 103 -6.47 8.49 -7.70
C GLY A 103 -5.32 8.91 -6.79
N LEU A 104 -4.49 7.96 -6.32
CA LEU A 104 -3.29 8.27 -5.55
C LEU A 104 -2.21 8.91 -6.44
N ILE A 105 -2.04 8.42 -7.67
CA ILE A 105 -1.11 9.03 -8.64
C ILE A 105 -1.53 10.47 -8.95
N ASP A 106 -2.83 10.74 -9.15
CA ASP A 106 -3.35 12.10 -9.36
C ASP A 106 -3.07 13.01 -8.16
N LYS A 107 -3.24 12.52 -6.94
CA LYS A 107 -2.91 13.26 -5.71
C LYS A 107 -1.42 13.60 -5.65
N ILE A 108 -0.53 12.65 -6.01
CA ILE A 108 0.91 12.89 -6.04
C ILE A 108 1.27 13.95 -7.09
N LEU A 109 0.74 13.83 -8.31
CA LEU A 109 0.94 14.79 -9.39
C LEU A 109 0.51 16.21 -8.99
N ALA A 110 -0.67 16.34 -8.38
CA ALA A 110 -1.19 17.62 -7.90
C ALA A 110 -0.34 18.19 -6.76
N ALA A 111 0.01 17.36 -5.76
CA ALA A 111 0.80 17.78 -4.60
C ALA A 111 2.22 18.23 -4.97
N THR A 112 2.78 17.72 -6.06
CA THR A 112 4.11 18.10 -6.57
C THR A 112 4.06 19.18 -7.65
N ASN A 113 2.86 19.71 -8.00
CA ASN A 113 2.63 20.64 -9.10
C ASN A 113 3.12 20.11 -10.46
N MET A 114 2.94 18.82 -10.71
CA MET A 114 3.48 18.13 -11.88
C MET A 114 2.41 17.48 -12.77
N VAL A 115 1.17 17.96 -12.72
CA VAL A 115 0.06 17.42 -13.52
C VAL A 115 0.37 17.44 -15.02
N ASP A 116 0.97 18.53 -15.51
CA ASP A 116 1.30 18.73 -16.93
C ASP A 116 2.81 18.53 -17.22
N CYS A 117 3.51 17.72 -16.41
CA CYS A 117 4.93 17.52 -16.56
C CYS A 117 5.26 16.65 -17.80
N LYS A 118 6.44 16.89 -18.40
CA LYS A 118 6.96 16.02 -19.46
C LYS A 118 7.24 14.61 -18.90
N PRO A 119 6.65 13.57 -19.48
CA PRO A 119 6.80 12.20 -18.99
C PRO A 119 8.22 11.64 -19.12
N ASN A 120 8.60 10.73 -18.21
CA ASN A 120 9.82 9.91 -18.30
C ASN A 120 9.50 8.47 -18.71
N THR A 121 10.50 7.80 -19.28
CA THR A 121 10.43 6.36 -19.61
C THR A 121 10.87 5.44 -18.48
N LEU A 122 11.70 5.94 -17.56
CA LEU A 122 12.23 5.20 -16.41
C LEU A 122 11.99 6.00 -15.12
N PRO A 123 11.70 5.33 -13.99
CA PRO A 123 11.49 5.99 -12.70
C PRO A 123 12.81 6.49 -12.07
N ALA A 124 13.92 5.79 -12.35
CA ALA A 124 15.28 6.17 -11.94
C ALA A 124 16.28 5.74 -13.00
N SER A 125 17.37 6.51 -13.14
CA SER A 125 18.45 6.21 -14.10
C SER A 125 19.73 5.76 -13.41
N THR A 126 19.95 6.17 -12.15
CA THR A 126 21.16 5.88 -11.38
C THR A 126 20.84 5.71 -9.90
N PRO A 127 21.68 4.97 -9.14
CA PRO A 127 21.61 4.96 -7.69
C PRO A 127 21.75 6.37 -7.12
N LEU A 128 21.00 6.68 -6.05
CA LEU A 128 21.00 7.98 -5.41
C LEU A 128 21.98 8.00 -4.22
N GLY A 129 22.90 8.95 -4.19
CA GLY A 129 23.86 9.17 -3.11
C GLY A 129 23.35 10.16 -2.05
N SER A 130 24.11 10.32 -0.95
CA SER A 130 23.77 11.19 0.18
C SER A 130 23.88 12.69 -0.13
N ASP A 131 24.67 13.07 -1.15
CA ASP A 131 24.87 14.45 -1.61
C ASP A 131 25.17 15.44 -0.45
N PRO A 132 26.28 15.22 0.31
CA PRO A 132 26.56 15.98 1.54
C PRO A 132 26.71 17.47 1.30
N ASP A 133 27.30 17.86 0.17
CA ASP A 133 27.54 19.24 -0.23
C ASP A 133 26.37 19.87 -1.02
N GLY A 134 25.35 19.09 -1.30
CA GLY A 134 24.17 19.53 -2.04
C GLY A 134 23.32 20.54 -1.29
N ALA A 135 22.72 21.47 -2.02
CA ALA A 135 21.79 22.43 -1.45
C ALA A 135 20.56 21.73 -0.82
N PRO A 136 20.03 22.20 0.30
CA PRO A 136 18.75 21.72 0.82
C PRO A 136 17.65 21.79 -0.24
N SER A 137 16.69 20.89 -0.17
CA SER A 137 15.54 20.92 -1.10
C SER A 137 14.77 22.25 -0.95
N SER A 138 14.55 22.93 -2.05
CA SER A 138 13.79 24.20 -2.14
C SER A 138 12.35 23.99 -2.63
N GLU A 139 11.89 22.74 -2.72
CA GLU A 139 10.55 22.42 -3.21
C GLU A 139 9.47 22.91 -2.23
N SER A 140 8.35 23.36 -2.78
CA SER A 140 7.20 23.83 -1.98
C SER A 140 6.39 22.71 -1.33
N TRP A 141 6.61 21.46 -1.75
CA TRP A 141 5.89 20.29 -1.25
C TRP A 141 6.67 19.56 -0.14
N ASN A 142 5.95 18.86 0.73
CA ASN A 142 6.52 18.09 1.82
C ASN A 142 7.14 16.78 1.32
N TYR A 143 8.46 16.70 1.32
CA TYR A 143 9.21 15.53 0.82
C TYR A 143 8.81 14.21 1.51
N PRO A 144 8.80 14.09 2.86
CA PRO A 144 8.38 12.86 3.52
C PRO A 144 6.95 12.44 3.18
N SER A 145 6.03 13.41 3.01
CA SER A 145 4.65 13.12 2.64
C SER A 145 4.54 12.50 1.24
N ILE A 146 5.25 13.07 0.26
CA ILE A 146 5.29 12.51 -1.10
C ILE A 146 5.91 11.12 -1.11
N VAL A 147 7.04 10.94 -0.41
CA VAL A 147 7.68 9.62 -0.29
C VAL A 147 6.76 8.60 0.38
N GLY A 148 6.01 8.99 1.41
CA GLY A 148 5.01 8.13 2.04
C GLY A 148 3.92 7.66 1.06
N MET A 149 3.40 8.57 0.22
CA MET A 149 2.44 8.20 -0.83
C MET A 149 3.07 7.28 -1.89
N LEU A 150 4.31 7.52 -2.28
CA LEU A 150 5.05 6.68 -3.22
C LEU A 150 5.34 5.28 -2.64
N LEU A 151 5.68 5.19 -1.35
CA LEU A 151 5.84 3.91 -0.66
C LEU A 151 4.54 3.11 -0.69
N TYR A 152 3.41 3.71 -0.32
CA TYR A 152 2.12 3.05 -0.36
C TYR A 152 1.75 2.56 -1.78
N LEU A 153 2.05 3.36 -2.80
CA LEU A 153 1.84 2.99 -4.20
C LEU A 153 2.73 1.81 -4.63
N SER A 154 4.02 1.85 -4.28
CA SER A 154 5.00 0.84 -4.68
C SER A 154 4.78 -0.53 -4.04
N THR A 155 4.28 -0.56 -2.81
CA THR A 155 4.02 -1.81 -2.08
C THR A 155 2.70 -2.48 -2.45
N ASN A 156 1.76 -1.74 -3.06
CA ASN A 156 0.44 -2.28 -3.36
C ASN A 156 0.21 -2.58 -4.84
N THR A 157 0.46 -1.62 -5.74
CA THR A 157 0.05 -1.77 -7.15
C THR A 157 1.16 -1.47 -8.16
N ARG A 158 2.25 -0.82 -7.74
CA ARG A 158 3.32 -0.32 -8.62
C ARG A 158 4.70 -0.79 -8.15
N CYS A 159 4.90 -2.09 -8.06
CA CYS A 159 6.21 -2.68 -7.70
C CYS A 159 7.35 -2.27 -8.66
N ASP A 160 7.03 -1.84 -9.87
CA ASP A 160 7.97 -1.31 -10.87
C ASP A 160 8.73 -0.05 -10.41
N ILE A 161 8.19 0.73 -9.47
CA ILE A 161 8.88 1.88 -8.88
C ILE A 161 9.57 1.58 -7.55
N ALA A 162 9.49 0.36 -7.01
CA ALA A 162 9.95 0.04 -5.65
C ALA A 162 11.41 0.39 -5.41
N PHE A 163 12.31 0.07 -6.36
CA PHE A 163 13.71 0.45 -6.26
C PHE A 163 13.90 1.96 -6.19
N ALA A 164 13.29 2.72 -7.11
CA ALA A 164 13.43 4.17 -7.15
C ALA A 164 12.91 4.82 -5.86
N VAL A 165 11.77 4.33 -5.34
CA VAL A 165 11.17 4.80 -4.09
C VAL A 165 12.05 4.47 -2.89
N SER A 166 12.65 3.28 -2.83
CA SER A 166 13.58 2.92 -1.77
C SER A 166 14.81 3.84 -1.72
N GLN A 167 15.29 4.30 -2.89
CA GLN A 167 16.41 5.24 -2.95
C GLN A 167 16.05 6.60 -2.35
N VAL A 168 14.91 7.19 -2.73
CA VAL A 168 14.51 8.51 -2.23
C VAL A 168 14.05 8.47 -0.76
N ALA A 169 13.51 7.34 -0.29
CA ALA A 169 13.04 7.17 1.09
C ALA A 169 14.18 7.32 2.13
N ARG A 170 15.40 6.94 1.76
CA ARG A 170 16.59 7.04 2.62
C ARG A 170 16.89 8.47 3.08
N PHE A 171 16.47 9.46 2.31
CA PHE A 171 16.82 10.86 2.51
C PHE A 171 15.65 11.71 3.06
N SER A 172 14.60 11.08 3.59
CA SER A 172 13.39 11.75 4.07
C SER A 172 13.63 12.71 5.24
N ALA A 173 14.67 12.47 6.06
CA ALA A 173 14.98 13.31 7.22
C ALA A 173 15.69 14.62 6.82
N ASN A 174 16.52 14.61 5.78
CA ASN A 174 17.28 15.79 5.32
C ASN A 174 17.45 15.76 3.79
N PRO A 175 16.36 16.00 3.04
CA PRO A 175 16.41 15.92 1.59
C PRO A 175 17.20 17.07 0.98
N LYS A 176 18.04 16.73 0.00
CA LYS A 176 18.77 17.68 -0.86
C LYS A 176 18.00 17.91 -2.16
N GLN A 177 18.41 18.92 -2.93
CA GLN A 177 17.78 19.22 -4.22
C GLN A 177 17.92 18.06 -5.23
N SER A 178 19.02 17.31 -5.19
CA SER A 178 19.22 16.09 -5.98
C SER A 178 18.18 15.01 -5.65
N HIS A 179 17.87 14.84 -4.37
CA HIS A 179 16.85 13.90 -3.89
C HIS A 179 15.44 14.30 -4.37
N ALA A 180 15.11 15.59 -4.30
CA ALA A 180 13.86 16.11 -4.82
C ALA A 180 13.74 15.92 -6.35
N THR A 181 14.84 16.11 -7.08
CA THR A 181 14.89 15.83 -8.51
C THR A 181 14.65 14.36 -8.82
N ALA A 182 15.18 13.45 -8.00
CA ALA A 182 14.90 12.01 -8.14
C ALA A 182 13.42 11.68 -7.90
N VAL A 183 12.78 12.29 -6.90
CA VAL A 183 11.31 12.16 -6.69
C VAL A 183 10.55 12.65 -7.92
N LYS A 184 10.92 13.81 -8.49
CA LYS A 184 10.30 14.32 -9.72
C LYS A 184 10.46 13.36 -10.91
N SER A 185 11.56 12.62 -10.99
CA SER A 185 11.73 11.58 -12.02
C SER A 185 10.73 10.44 -11.88
N ILE A 186 10.49 9.98 -10.65
CA ILE A 186 9.47 8.97 -10.36
C ILE A 186 8.08 9.51 -10.75
N VAL A 187 7.76 10.74 -10.35
CA VAL A 187 6.46 11.37 -10.65
C VAL A 187 6.22 11.51 -12.16
N ARG A 188 7.24 11.89 -12.94
CA ARG A 188 7.17 11.92 -14.41
C ARG A 188 6.93 10.55 -15.03
N TYR A 189 7.53 9.51 -14.47
CA TYR A 189 7.29 8.14 -14.90
C TYR A 189 5.85 7.71 -14.60
N LEU A 190 5.34 8.03 -13.41
CA LEU A 190 3.95 7.76 -13.02
C LEU A 190 2.95 8.50 -13.90
N GLN A 191 3.24 9.74 -14.31
CA GLN A 191 2.41 10.48 -15.28
C GLN A 191 2.24 9.72 -16.60
N ARG A 192 3.33 9.12 -17.11
CA ARG A 192 3.27 8.31 -18.34
C ARG A 192 2.51 7.00 -18.17
N THR A 193 2.65 6.38 -17.00
CA THR A 193 2.20 5.02 -16.73
C THR A 193 1.01 4.98 -15.77
N LYS A 194 0.23 6.06 -15.72
CA LYS A 194 -0.88 6.27 -14.77
C LYS A 194 -1.91 5.14 -14.79
N GLU A 195 -2.18 4.59 -15.98
CA GLU A 195 -3.15 3.54 -16.19
C GLU A 195 -2.63 2.12 -15.85
N GLN A 196 -1.34 2.00 -15.55
CA GLN A 196 -0.74 0.70 -15.21
C GLN A 196 -1.01 0.34 -13.75
N GLY A 197 -1.27 -0.97 -13.54
CA GLY A 197 -1.47 -1.56 -12.23
C GLY A 197 -0.87 -2.95 -12.14
N MET A 198 -1.18 -3.66 -11.08
CA MET A 198 -0.83 -5.06 -10.88
C MET A 198 -1.95 -5.95 -11.41
N ILE A 199 -1.59 -7.02 -12.11
CA ILE A 199 -2.56 -8.00 -12.63
C ILE A 199 -2.37 -9.32 -11.88
N ILE A 200 -3.42 -9.75 -11.18
CA ILE A 200 -3.48 -11.07 -10.54
C ILE A 200 -4.23 -12.02 -11.46
N ARG A 201 -3.60 -13.15 -11.81
CA ARG A 201 -4.20 -14.21 -12.60
C ARG A 201 -4.37 -15.46 -11.76
N PRO A 202 -5.59 -15.76 -11.26
CA PRO A 202 -5.83 -16.98 -10.53
C PRO A 202 -5.58 -18.21 -11.43
N THR A 203 -4.71 -19.11 -11.00
CA THR A 203 -4.38 -20.33 -11.75
C THR A 203 -5.20 -21.55 -11.32
N GLY A 204 -6.03 -21.39 -10.28
CA GLY A 204 -6.75 -22.48 -9.61
C GLY A 204 -5.86 -23.36 -8.72
N LYS A 205 -4.54 -23.08 -8.66
CA LYS A 205 -3.58 -23.70 -7.74
C LYS A 205 -3.19 -22.71 -6.67
N MET A 206 -2.97 -23.20 -5.45
CA MET A 206 -2.46 -22.41 -4.32
C MET A 206 -0.94 -22.57 -4.21
N ASP A 207 -0.23 -22.25 -5.30
CA ASP A 207 1.24 -22.28 -5.32
C ASP A 207 1.77 -20.88 -4.98
N LEU A 208 2.73 -20.82 -4.08
CA LEU A 208 3.42 -19.59 -3.68
C LEU A 208 4.91 -19.73 -4.01
N ASP A 209 5.35 -18.90 -4.95
CA ASP A 209 6.78 -18.77 -5.28
C ASP A 209 7.37 -17.59 -4.50
N LEU A 210 8.36 -17.83 -3.67
CA LEU A 210 9.05 -16.80 -2.91
C LEU A 210 10.45 -16.59 -3.47
N TYR A 211 10.71 -15.38 -3.96
CA TYR A 211 12.05 -14.94 -4.40
C TYR A 211 12.67 -14.10 -3.30
N VAL A 212 13.83 -14.53 -2.79
CA VAL A 212 14.55 -13.85 -1.71
C VAL A 212 15.94 -13.46 -2.17
N ASP A 213 16.30 -12.20 -1.95
CA ASP A 213 17.65 -11.68 -2.20
C ASP A 213 18.09 -10.79 -1.04
N ALA A 214 19.38 -10.73 -0.78
CA ALA A 214 19.98 -9.90 0.26
C ALA A 214 21.12 -9.04 -0.32
N ASP A 215 21.03 -7.74 -0.14
CA ASP A 215 22.07 -6.79 -0.57
C ASP A 215 23.13 -6.66 0.53
N PHE A 216 24.32 -7.23 0.29
CA PHE A 216 25.47 -7.06 1.17
C PHE A 216 26.28 -5.82 0.79
N CYS A 217 26.24 -4.78 1.64
CA CYS A 217 27.01 -3.55 1.45
C CYS A 217 26.84 -2.91 0.06
N GLY A 218 25.60 -2.86 -0.47
CA GLY A 218 25.33 -2.40 -1.86
C GLY A 218 25.73 -0.97 -2.17
N LEU A 219 26.08 -0.16 -1.16
CA LEU A 219 26.62 1.19 -1.30
C LEU A 219 28.14 1.26 -1.09
N PHE A 220 28.79 0.15 -0.77
CA PHE A 220 30.25 0.11 -0.59
C PHE A 220 30.97 0.67 -1.84
N LYS A 221 31.91 1.56 -1.63
CA LYS A 221 32.63 2.32 -2.68
C LYS A 221 31.77 3.25 -3.55
N LYS A 222 30.47 3.35 -3.31
CA LYS A 222 29.58 4.32 -3.99
C LYS A 222 29.35 5.59 -3.17
N GLU A 223 29.58 5.51 -1.89
CA GLU A 223 29.53 6.63 -0.95
C GLU A 223 30.88 6.77 -0.24
N ALA A 224 31.14 7.91 0.38
CA ALA A 224 32.38 8.14 1.11
C ALA A 224 32.56 7.11 2.25
N ASP A 225 33.76 6.60 2.44
CA ASP A 225 34.10 5.59 3.46
C ASP A 225 33.74 6.06 4.89
N SER A 226 33.65 7.37 5.10
CA SER A 226 33.21 7.99 6.35
C SER A 226 31.71 7.89 6.62
N ASN A 227 30.93 7.52 5.61
CA ASN A 227 29.49 7.35 5.76
C ASN A 227 29.16 5.95 6.28
N ALA A 228 28.60 5.86 7.49
CA ALA A 228 28.21 4.60 8.11
C ALA A 228 27.20 3.78 7.27
N ASP A 229 26.44 4.43 6.37
CA ASP A 229 25.49 3.76 5.49
C ASP A 229 26.17 3.01 4.34
N SER A 230 27.43 3.31 4.04
CA SER A 230 28.20 2.65 2.98
C SER A 230 28.44 1.14 3.25
N VAL A 231 28.44 0.75 4.52
CA VAL A 231 28.69 -0.63 5.00
C VAL A 231 27.42 -1.34 5.48
N ARG A 232 26.25 -0.71 5.42
CA ARG A 232 24.99 -1.33 5.82
C ARG A 232 24.49 -2.30 4.75
N SER A 233 24.22 -3.52 5.17
CA SER A 233 23.49 -4.50 4.38
C SER A 233 21.99 -4.23 4.47
N ARG A 234 21.26 -4.60 3.44
CA ARG A 234 19.79 -4.61 3.44
C ARG A 234 19.31 -6.04 3.52
N THR A 235 18.35 -6.28 4.40
CA THR A 235 17.64 -7.56 4.42
C THR A 235 16.67 -7.60 3.25
N GLY A 236 16.70 -8.71 2.48
CA GLY A 236 15.69 -9.03 1.48
C GLY A 236 14.78 -10.13 2.02
N TYR A 237 13.50 -9.90 2.07
CA TYR A 237 12.42 -10.88 2.29
C TYR A 237 11.11 -10.35 1.69
#